data_22ad5ffeee760b4b2887b322493be7f7
#
_entry.id   22ad5ffeee760b4b2887b322493be7f7
#
_cell.length_a   1.000
_cell.length_b   1.000
_cell.length_c   1.000
_cell.angle_alpha   90.00
_cell.angle_beta   90.00
_cell.angle_gamma   90.00
#
_symmetry.space_group_name_H-M   'P 1'
#
loop_
_entity.id
_entity.type
_entity.pdbx_description
1 polymer ?
#
loop_
_entity_poly.entity_id
_entity_poly.type
_entity_poly.pdbx_seq_one_letter_code
_entity_poly.pdbx_strand_id
1 'polypeptide(L)'
;MKYRRFGRTNWKVSEIGYGMWGLAGWTGSEKEEVNRSLDRAVELGCNFYDTAWGYAEGLSERILGELMKRHAEKEFHFATKIPPKNFRWPSKPEYKLEECFPAAHIIEYTEKSLRNLNVDCIALQQFHVWEDSWVSNDDWKEALQKLKKEGKVAHFGISVNRWEPDNVLETLKTGLIDTVQVIYNIFDQAPEDNLFPLCRKLDIGVIARVPFDEGTLTGTLTKDTTFPKDDWRSTYFVPENLHSSVDHAEALRSLIPEGSSMPEMALRFILSNDDVHTVIPGMRKLRHVESNIATSDGQKLNADLLDKLKAHRWDRTPTSWSQ
;
A
#
# COMPACT_ATOMS: atom_id res chain seq x y z
N MET A 1 17.78 -4.32 -8.04
CA MET A 1 16.53 -4.78 -7.39
C MET A 1 16.81 -6.03 -6.55
N LYS A 2 16.39 -6.03 -5.28
CA LYS A 2 16.36 -7.20 -4.40
C LYS A 2 14.93 -7.73 -4.30
N TYR A 3 14.80 -9.00 -3.92
CA TYR A 3 13.53 -9.68 -3.83
C TYR A 3 13.37 -10.37 -2.48
N ARG A 4 12.13 -10.42 -1.95
CA ARG A 4 11.80 -11.09 -0.69
C ARG A 4 10.73 -12.15 -0.92
N ARG A 5 10.77 -13.24 -0.14
CA ARG A 5 9.69 -14.24 -0.12
C ARG A 5 8.46 -13.60 0.55
N PHE A 6 7.32 -13.63 -0.11
CA PHE A 6 6.12 -12.91 0.32
C PHE A 6 5.20 -13.79 1.15
N GLY A 7 5.58 -14.04 2.39
CA GLY A 7 4.81 -14.88 3.28
C GLY A 7 4.42 -16.22 2.65
N ARG A 8 3.28 -16.77 3.08
CA ARG A 8 2.76 -18.07 2.60
C ARG A 8 2.31 -18.09 1.13
N THR A 9 2.28 -16.97 0.44
CA THR A 9 2.09 -16.96 -1.02
C THR A 9 3.25 -17.62 -1.75
N ASN A 10 4.42 -17.66 -1.11
CA ASN A 10 5.71 -18.12 -1.65
C ASN A 10 6.20 -17.36 -2.88
N TRP A 11 5.57 -16.25 -3.24
CA TRP A 11 6.06 -15.39 -4.31
C TRP A 11 7.40 -14.76 -3.96
N LYS A 12 8.18 -14.51 -4.98
CA LYS A 12 9.44 -13.76 -4.88
C LYS A 12 9.20 -12.35 -5.41
N VAL A 13 8.75 -11.45 -4.52
CA VAL A 13 8.39 -10.08 -4.89
C VAL A 13 9.56 -9.11 -4.77
N SER A 14 9.62 -8.12 -5.65
CA SER A 14 10.55 -7.00 -5.52
C SER A 14 10.27 -6.24 -4.22
N GLU A 15 11.31 -5.92 -3.44
CA GLU A 15 11.15 -5.21 -2.18
C GLU A 15 10.69 -3.75 -2.35
N ILE A 16 10.88 -3.18 -3.57
CA ILE A 16 10.20 -1.98 -4.04
C ILE A 16 9.17 -2.42 -5.08
N GLY A 17 7.89 -2.33 -4.71
CA GLY A 17 6.76 -2.50 -5.60
C GLY A 17 6.30 -1.15 -6.16
N TYR A 18 5.33 -1.16 -7.06
CA TYR A 18 4.78 0.03 -7.70
C TYR A 18 3.38 0.34 -7.17
N GLY A 19 3.21 1.46 -6.43
CA GLY A 19 1.90 1.97 -6.02
C GLY A 19 1.24 2.75 -7.15
N MET A 20 0.07 2.29 -7.61
CA MET A 20 -0.59 2.82 -8.81
C MET A 20 -1.71 3.83 -8.50
N TRP A 21 -1.90 4.24 -7.24
CA TRP A 21 -2.97 5.17 -6.88
C TRP A 21 -2.89 6.50 -7.65
N GLY A 22 -1.70 7.09 -7.77
CA GLY A 22 -1.50 8.38 -8.43
C GLY A 22 -1.55 8.34 -9.97
N LEU A 23 -1.80 7.19 -10.62
CA LEU A 23 -1.78 7.08 -12.09
C LEU A 23 -3.13 7.39 -12.74
N ALA A 24 -4.21 7.26 -12.01
CA ALA A 24 -5.56 7.34 -12.55
C ALA A 24 -6.26 8.61 -12.07
N GLY A 25 -6.46 9.56 -12.99
CA GLY A 25 -7.24 10.78 -12.73
C GLY A 25 -6.53 11.90 -11.96
N TRP A 26 -5.22 11.78 -11.69
CA TRP A 26 -4.46 12.84 -11.02
C TRP A 26 -3.90 13.84 -12.02
N THR A 27 -3.91 15.13 -11.63
CA THR A 27 -3.26 16.19 -12.39
C THR A 27 -1.79 15.84 -12.65
N GLY A 28 -1.36 15.90 -13.91
CA GLY A 28 0.01 15.56 -14.33
C GLY A 28 0.25 14.04 -14.47
N SER A 29 -0.80 13.24 -14.71
CA SER A 29 -0.72 11.83 -15.07
C SER A 29 -0.98 11.64 -16.56
N GLU A 30 -0.14 12.27 -17.41
CA GLU A 30 -0.22 12.10 -18.85
C GLU A 30 0.07 10.64 -19.24
N LYS A 31 -0.73 10.09 -20.15
CA LYS A 31 -0.70 8.65 -20.51
C LYS A 31 0.69 8.17 -20.94
N GLU A 32 1.40 8.97 -21.74
CA GLU A 32 2.75 8.63 -22.20
C GLU A 32 3.77 8.61 -21.04
N GLU A 33 3.68 9.57 -20.10
CA GLU A 33 4.59 9.59 -18.94
C GLU A 33 4.31 8.41 -18.01
N VAL A 34 3.04 8.10 -17.77
CA VAL A 34 2.60 6.94 -16.99
C VAL A 34 3.15 5.65 -17.60
N ASN A 35 2.95 5.44 -18.90
CA ASN A 35 3.45 4.25 -19.58
C ASN A 35 4.97 4.12 -19.49
N ARG A 36 5.71 5.21 -19.77
CA ARG A 36 7.19 5.21 -19.65
C ARG A 36 7.65 4.87 -18.24
N SER A 37 6.96 5.39 -17.21
CA SER A 37 7.33 5.10 -15.82
C SER A 37 7.07 3.63 -15.46
N LEU A 38 5.97 3.05 -15.92
CA LEU A 38 5.63 1.64 -15.72
C LEU A 38 6.60 0.72 -16.45
N ASP A 39 6.84 0.97 -17.74
CA ASP A 39 7.79 0.18 -18.54
C ASP A 39 9.20 0.25 -17.95
N ARG A 40 9.63 1.42 -17.46
CA ARG A 40 10.92 1.58 -16.78
C ARG A 40 11.00 0.80 -15.48
N ALA A 41 9.91 0.73 -14.71
CA ALA A 41 9.88 -0.09 -13.50
C ALA A 41 10.05 -1.58 -13.81
N VAL A 42 9.41 -2.09 -14.87
CA VAL A 42 9.59 -3.47 -15.36
C VAL A 42 11.06 -3.71 -15.76
N GLU A 43 11.67 -2.81 -16.54
CA GLU A 43 13.07 -2.90 -16.96
C GLU A 43 14.03 -2.97 -15.76
N LEU A 44 13.74 -2.23 -14.68
CA LEU A 44 14.55 -2.22 -13.47
C LEU A 44 14.24 -3.39 -12.52
N GLY A 45 13.35 -4.31 -12.91
CA GLY A 45 13.05 -5.55 -12.20
C GLY A 45 11.96 -5.43 -11.15
N CYS A 46 11.13 -4.38 -11.17
CA CYS A 46 9.91 -4.33 -10.37
C CYS A 46 8.93 -5.39 -10.89
N ASN A 47 8.47 -6.28 -10.01
CA ASN A 47 7.52 -7.33 -10.37
C ASN A 47 6.28 -7.35 -9.47
N PHE A 48 6.14 -6.40 -8.53
CA PHE A 48 4.96 -6.25 -7.68
C PHE A 48 4.26 -4.92 -7.95
N TYR A 49 2.97 -4.97 -8.29
CA TYR A 49 2.14 -3.81 -8.63
C TYR A 49 0.88 -3.78 -7.77
N ASP A 50 0.61 -2.65 -7.12
CA ASP A 50 -0.56 -2.46 -6.27
C ASP A 50 -1.54 -1.46 -6.89
N THR A 51 -2.72 -1.93 -7.19
CA THR A 51 -3.85 -1.13 -7.71
C THR A 51 -5.11 -1.30 -6.85
N ALA A 52 -6.22 -0.73 -7.28
CA ALA A 52 -7.55 -0.95 -6.70
C ALA A 52 -8.64 -0.60 -7.72
N TRP A 53 -9.80 -1.26 -7.60
CA TRP A 53 -10.97 -0.86 -8.37
C TRP A 53 -11.37 0.60 -8.07
N GLY A 54 -11.26 1.04 -6.80
CA GLY A 54 -11.55 2.40 -6.39
C GLY A 54 -10.66 3.49 -7.00
N TYR A 55 -9.56 3.13 -7.66
CA TYR A 55 -8.68 4.09 -8.30
C TYR A 55 -9.22 4.46 -9.68
N ALA A 56 -10.01 5.55 -9.71
CA ALA A 56 -10.76 6.03 -10.89
C ALA A 56 -11.60 4.92 -11.54
N GLU A 57 -12.44 4.25 -10.74
CA GLU A 57 -13.41 3.27 -11.18
C GLU A 57 -12.81 2.19 -12.12
N GLY A 58 -11.70 1.59 -11.66
CA GLY A 58 -11.00 0.52 -12.37
C GLY A 58 -10.09 1.01 -13.51
N LEU A 59 -9.91 2.33 -13.72
CA LEU A 59 -8.96 2.82 -14.72
C LEU A 59 -7.53 2.34 -14.41
N SER A 60 -7.12 2.40 -13.14
CA SER A 60 -5.80 1.92 -12.70
C SER A 60 -5.62 0.42 -12.97
N GLU A 61 -6.66 -0.40 -12.79
CA GLU A 61 -6.63 -1.82 -13.13
C GLU A 61 -6.46 -2.05 -14.64
N ARG A 62 -7.16 -1.27 -15.47
CA ARG A 62 -7.01 -1.36 -16.93
C ARG A 62 -5.61 -0.97 -17.40
N ILE A 63 -5.00 0.05 -16.79
CA ILE A 63 -3.61 0.45 -17.04
C ILE A 63 -2.66 -0.71 -16.70
N LEU A 64 -2.88 -1.39 -15.58
CA LEU A 64 -2.08 -2.56 -15.21
C LEU A 64 -2.28 -3.73 -16.19
N GLY A 65 -3.51 -4.00 -16.62
CA GLY A 65 -3.80 -5.01 -17.63
C GLY A 65 -3.08 -4.73 -18.96
N GLU A 66 -3.06 -3.47 -19.41
CA GLU A 66 -2.29 -3.04 -20.59
C GLU A 66 -0.78 -3.23 -20.38
N LEU A 67 -0.24 -2.93 -19.19
CA LEU A 67 1.17 -3.17 -18.87
C LEU A 67 1.53 -4.66 -18.96
N MET A 68 0.76 -5.52 -18.30
CA MET A 68 0.98 -6.97 -18.32
C MET A 68 0.92 -7.54 -19.74
N LYS A 69 0.01 -7.02 -20.57
CA LYS A 69 -0.07 -7.41 -21.99
C LYS A 69 1.16 -6.97 -22.78
N ARG A 70 1.71 -5.77 -22.53
CA ARG A 70 2.93 -5.28 -23.22
C ARG A 70 4.18 -6.07 -22.85
N HIS A 71 4.23 -6.63 -21.65
CA HIS A 71 5.37 -7.38 -21.11
C HIS A 71 4.98 -8.82 -20.76
N ALA A 72 4.25 -9.49 -21.66
CA ALA A 72 3.70 -10.83 -21.41
C ALA A 72 4.75 -11.92 -21.10
N GLU A 73 6.02 -11.65 -21.42
CA GLU A 73 7.16 -12.53 -21.11
C GLU A 73 7.68 -12.38 -19.67
N LYS A 74 7.18 -11.38 -18.92
CA LYS A 74 7.60 -11.12 -17.53
C LYS A 74 6.61 -11.71 -16.55
N GLU A 75 7.11 -12.10 -15.38
CA GLU A 75 6.28 -12.49 -14.26
C GLU A 75 5.81 -11.24 -13.51
N PHE A 76 4.50 -11.14 -13.31
CA PHE A 76 3.85 -10.08 -12.53
C PHE A 76 3.16 -10.67 -11.31
N HIS A 77 3.48 -10.15 -10.14
CA HIS A 77 2.67 -10.27 -8.94
C HIS A 77 1.89 -8.97 -8.77
N PHE A 78 0.60 -9.07 -8.60
CA PHE A 78 -0.22 -7.85 -8.48
C PHE A 78 -1.33 -8.00 -7.44
N ALA A 79 -1.64 -6.89 -6.82
CA ALA A 79 -2.73 -6.75 -5.88
C ALA A 79 -3.75 -5.74 -6.39
N THR A 80 -5.04 -6.09 -6.27
CA THR A 80 -6.13 -5.13 -6.39
C THR A 80 -7.04 -5.17 -5.16
N LYS A 81 -8.03 -4.27 -5.09
CA LYS A 81 -8.85 -4.10 -3.88
C LYS A 81 -10.32 -3.97 -4.22
N ILE A 82 -11.16 -4.69 -3.44
CA ILE A 82 -12.60 -4.54 -3.42
C ILE A 82 -12.92 -3.26 -2.66
N PRO A 83 -13.64 -2.27 -3.24
CA PRO A 83 -14.09 -1.11 -2.50
C PRO A 83 -15.19 -1.51 -1.50
N PRO A 84 -15.33 -0.84 -0.35
CA PRO A 84 -16.50 -1.05 0.48
C PRO A 84 -17.75 -0.60 -0.26
N LYS A 85 -18.87 -1.32 -0.09
CA LYS A 85 -20.15 -1.06 -0.79
C LYS A 85 -20.72 0.34 -0.49
N ASN A 86 -20.47 0.85 0.70
CA ASN A 86 -20.88 2.19 1.09
C ASN A 86 -19.94 3.30 0.55
N PHE A 87 -18.82 2.94 -0.13
CA PHE A 87 -17.80 3.87 -0.66
C PHE A 87 -17.27 4.87 0.38
N ARG A 88 -17.08 4.42 1.62
CA ARG A 88 -16.49 5.22 2.69
C ARG A 88 -15.15 4.65 3.14
N TRP A 89 -14.16 5.52 3.28
CA TRP A 89 -12.81 5.23 3.74
C TRP A 89 -12.43 6.21 4.86
N PRO A 90 -11.88 5.73 5.98
CA PRO A 90 -11.74 4.35 6.41
C PRO A 90 -13.11 3.72 6.76
N SER A 91 -13.12 2.44 7.07
CA SER A 91 -14.25 1.82 7.76
C SER A 91 -14.34 2.32 9.21
N LYS A 92 -15.49 2.12 9.84
CA LYS A 92 -15.73 2.56 11.22
C LYS A 92 -16.38 1.45 12.02
N PRO A 93 -16.13 1.38 13.35
CA PRO A 93 -16.68 0.32 14.22
C PRO A 93 -18.20 0.18 14.21
N GLU A 94 -18.93 1.26 13.89
CA GLU A 94 -20.40 1.22 13.78
C GLU A 94 -20.91 0.62 12.48
N TYR A 95 -20.05 0.42 11.45
CA TYR A 95 -20.48 -0.17 10.18
C TYR A 95 -20.63 -1.67 10.29
N LYS A 96 -21.71 -2.19 9.71
CA LYS A 96 -21.93 -3.63 9.61
C LYS A 96 -21.25 -4.19 8.34
N LEU A 97 -20.88 -5.47 8.38
CA LEU A 97 -20.29 -6.15 7.21
C LEU A 97 -21.20 -6.03 5.97
N GLU A 98 -22.52 -6.17 6.14
CA GLU A 98 -23.50 -6.11 5.04
C GLU A 98 -23.54 -4.74 4.33
N GLU A 99 -23.12 -3.68 5.04
CA GLU A 99 -23.01 -2.32 4.48
C GLU A 99 -21.70 -2.12 3.72
N CYS A 100 -20.67 -2.94 4.00
CA CYS A 100 -19.33 -2.79 3.45
C CYS A 100 -18.96 -3.92 2.49
N PHE A 101 -19.09 -5.18 2.90
CA PHE A 101 -18.63 -6.33 2.12
C PHE A 101 -19.59 -7.52 2.16
N PRO A 102 -20.89 -7.35 1.76
CA PRO A 102 -21.77 -8.52 1.61
C PRO A 102 -21.23 -9.44 0.49
N ALA A 103 -21.45 -10.75 0.61
CA ALA A 103 -20.93 -11.77 -0.30
C ALA A 103 -21.16 -11.45 -1.79
N ALA A 104 -22.34 -10.98 -2.16
CA ALA A 104 -22.65 -10.61 -3.55
C ALA A 104 -21.75 -9.46 -4.06
N HIS A 105 -21.46 -8.46 -3.22
CA HIS A 105 -20.61 -7.34 -3.56
C HIS A 105 -19.14 -7.78 -3.74
N ILE A 106 -18.65 -8.65 -2.84
CA ILE A 106 -17.31 -9.23 -2.95
C ILE A 106 -17.14 -9.92 -4.32
N ILE A 107 -18.09 -10.77 -4.70
CA ILE A 107 -18.07 -11.51 -5.97
C ILE A 107 -18.17 -10.54 -7.16
N GLU A 108 -19.13 -9.61 -7.13
CA GLU A 108 -19.35 -8.63 -8.21
C GLU A 108 -18.09 -7.82 -8.52
N TYR A 109 -17.44 -7.26 -7.48
CA TYR A 109 -16.27 -6.41 -7.68
C TYR A 109 -15.02 -7.21 -8.03
N THR A 110 -14.92 -8.47 -7.57
CA THR A 110 -13.88 -9.38 -8.07
C THR A 110 -14.03 -9.64 -9.56
N GLU A 111 -15.24 -9.88 -10.04
CA GLU A 111 -15.51 -10.08 -11.48
C GLU A 111 -15.29 -8.80 -12.32
N LYS A 112 -15.58 -7.62 -11.74
CA LYS A 112 -15.21 -6.33 -12.38
C LYS A 112 -13.69 -6.19 -12.52
N SER A 113 -12.95 -6.52 -11.47
CA SER A 113 -11.48 -6.45 -11.47
C SER A 113 -10.86 -7.44 -12.45
N LEU A 114 -11.37 -8.68 -12.55
CA LEU A 114 -10.93 -9.65 -13.56
C LEU A 114 -11.06 -9.08 -14.99
N ARG A 115 -12.21 -8.47 -15.29
CA ARG A 115 -12.44 -7.84 -16.60
C ARG A 115 -11.52 -6.64 -16.86
N ASN A 116 -11.33 -5.76 -15.86
CA ASN A 116 -10.48 -4.58 -15.99
C ASN A 116 -9.01 -4.95 -16.20
N LEU A 117 -8.52 -5.93 -15.44
CA LEU A 117 -7.14 -6.45 -15.52
C LEU A 117 -6.93 -7.35 -16.75
N ASN A 118 -8.03 -7.83 -17.38
CA ASN A 118 -8.03 -8.78 -18.46
C ASN A 118 -7.26 -10.07 -18.10
N VAL A 119 -7.62 -10.67 -16.96
CA VAL A 119 -7.05 -11.93 -16.46
C VAL A 119 -8.16 -12.88 -16.02
N ASP A 120 -7.86 -14.18 -16.02
CA ASP A 120 -8.78 -15.22 -15.55
C ASP A 120 -8.69 -15.43 -14.03
N CYS A 121 -7.56 -15.04 -13.42
CA CYS A 121 -7.32 -15.18 -11.99
C CYS A 121 -6.62 -13.92 -11.44
N ILE A 122 -7.18 -13.32 -10.38
CA ILE A 122 -6.54 -12.24 -9.64
C ILE A 122 -5.47 -12.84 -8.73
N ALA A 123 -4.23 -12.38 -8.87
CA ALA A 123 -3.12 -12.87 -8.07
C ALA A 123 -3.34 -12.59 -6.57
N LEU A 124 -3.67 -11.36 -6.19
CA LEU A 124 -4.01 -10.96 -4.82
C LEU A 124 -5.20 -10.00 -4.81
N GLN A 125 -6.31 -10.45 -4.22
CA GLN A 125 -7.51 -9.64 -3.99
C GLN A 125 -7.54 -9.17 -2.54
N GLN A 126 -7.66 -7.87 -2.29
CA GLN A 126 -7.69 -7.32 -0.94
C GLN A 126 -9.05 -6.66 -0.62
N PHE A 127 -9.45 -6.68 0.65
CA PHE A 127 -10.45 -5.74 1.16
C PHE A 127 -9.79 -4.36 1.31
N HIS A 128 -10.43 -3.29 0.79
CA HIS A 128 -9.80 -1.96 0.76
C HIS A 128 -9.80 -1.26 2.13
N VAL A 129 -10.67 -1.69 3.05
CA VAL A 129 -10.76 -1.34 4.47
C VAL A 129 -11.25 -2.56 5.24
N TRP A 130 -11.12 -2.57 6.57
CA TRP A 130 -11.57 -3.70 7.39
C TRP A 130 -11.91 -3.28 8.83
N GLU A 131 -12.86 -4.00 9.45
CA GLU A 131 -13.11 -4.02 10.88
C GLU A 131 -12.95 -5.43 11.41
N ASP A 132 -12.08 -5.62 12.40
CA ASP A 132 -11.81 -6.96 12.95
C ASP A 132 -13.04 -7.58 13.63
N SER A 133 -13.99 -6.76 14.07
CA SER A 133 -15.30 -7.19 14.58
C SER A 133 -16.12 -8.03 13.57
N TRP A 134 -15.84 -7.92 12.27
CA TRP A 134 -16.52 -8.69 11.22
C TRP A 134 -16.02 -10.14 11.12
N VAL A 135 -15.00 -10.52 11.87
CA VAL A 135 -14.38 -11.87 11.82
C VAL A 135 -15.37 -13.01 12.08
N SER A 136 -16.39 -12.77 12.91
CA SER A 136 -17.40 -13.78 13.25
C SER A 136 -18.46 -14.02 12.16
N ASN A 137 -18.59 -13.11 11.19
CA ASN A 137 -19.54 -13.26 10.10
C ASN A 137 -19.03 -14.26 9.05
N ASP A 138 -19.88 -15.18 8.60
CA ASP A 138 -19.50 -16.22 7.66
C ASP A 138 -19.64 -15.83 6.19
N ASP A 139 -20.46 -14.81 5.87
CA ASP A 139 -20.73 -14.38 4.48
C ASP A 139 -19.46 -14.08 3.68
N TRP A 140 -18.53 -13.32 4.27
CA TRP A 140 -17.28 -12.99 3.58
C TRP A 140 -16.39 -14.24 3.42
N LYS A 141 -16.38 -15.14 4.41
CA LYS A 141 -15.58 -16.38 4.37
C LYS A 141 -16.06 -17.30 3.24
N GLU A 142 -17.39 -17.47 3.11
CA GLU A 142 -18.00 -18.27 2.05
C GLU A 142 -17.73 -17.67 0.67
N ALA A 143 -17.80 -16.33 0.54
CA ALA A 143 -17.46 -15.64 -0.70
C ALA A 143 -16.01 -15.89 -1.13
N LEU A 144 -15.05 -15.79 -0.19
CA LEU A 144 -13.64 -16.05 -0.45
C LEU A 144 -13.40 -17.51 -0.89
N GLN A 145 -13.99 -18.46 -0.16
CA GLN A 145 -13.88 -19.89 -0.48
C GLN A 145 -14.44 -20.21 -1.86
N LYS A 146 -15.60 -19.62 -2.21
CA LYS A 146 -16.20 -19.76 -3.54
C LYS A 146 -15.29 -19.24 -4.63
N LEU A 147 -14.77 -18.01 -4.49
CA LEU A 147 -13.88 -17.40 -5.49
C LEU A 147 -12.57 -18.20 -5.65
N LYS A 148 -12.02 -18.73 -4.57
CA LYS A 148 -10.85 -19.60 -4.61
C LYS A 148 -11.14 -20.92 -5.31
N LYS A 149 -12.28 -21.56 -5.01
CA LYS A 149 -12.73 -22.81 -5.64
C LYS A 149 -12.99 -22.64 -7.13
N GLU A 150 -13.51 -21.48 -7.55
CA GLU A 150 -13.72 -21.12 -8.96
C GLU A 150 -12.43 -20.73 -9.71
N GLY A 151 -11.28 -20.66 -9.02
CA GLY A 151 -10.00 -20.26 -9.59
C GLY A 151 -9.90 -18.78 -9.95
N LYS A 152 -10.85 -17.95 -9.48
CA LYS A 152 -10.91 -16.51 -9.78
C LYS A 152 -9.92 -15.67 -8.97
N VAL A 153 -9.48 -16.18 -7.80
CA VAL A 153 -8.54 -15.49 -6.91
C VAL A 153 -7.55 -16.49 -6.34
N ALA A 154 -6.27 -16.19 -6.46
CA ALA A 154 -5.21 -17.03 -5.90
C ALA A 154 -5.01 -16.76 -4.40
N HIS A 155 -4.92 -15.50 -4.00
CA HIS A 155 -4.66 -15.09 -2.62
C HIS A 155 -5.58 -13.95 -2.18
N PHE A 156 -5.87 -13.90 -0.89
CA PHE A 156 -6.66 -12.82 -0.28
C PHE A 156 -5.83 -12.01 0.72
N GLY A 157 -6.11 -10.71 0.77
CA GLY A 157 -5.47 -9.77 1.68
C GLY A 157 -6.42 -8.74 2.25
N ILE A 158 -5.91 -7.96 3.19
CA ILE A 158 -6.61 -6.82 3.79
C ILE A 158 -5.72 -5.59 3.74
N SER A 159 -6.27 -4.47 3.25
CA SER A 159 -5.71 -3.14 3.46
C SER A 159 -6.27 -2.58 4.76
N VAL A 160 -5.41 -2.49 5.78
CA VAL A 160 -5.81 -2.10 7.12
C VAL A 160 -6.13 -0.61 7.17
N ASN A 161 -7.09 -0.22 8.01
CA ASN A 161 -7.46 1.18 8.21
C ASN A 161 -6.26 2.05 8.61
N ARG A 162 -6.31 3.33 8.27
CA ARG A 162 -5.28 4.31 8.63
C ARG A 162 -5.14 4.38 10.15
N TRP A 163 -3.90 4.23 10.64
CA TRP A 163 -3.51 4.31 12.06
C TRP A 163 -4.19 3.32 13.01
N GLU A 164 -4.74 2.23 12.46
CA GLU A 164 -5.38 1.15 13.21
C GLU A 164 -4.77 -0.21 12.85
N PRO A 165 -3.44 -0.42 13.02
CA PRO A 165 -2.77 -1.63 12.56
C PRO A 165 -3.28 -2.90 13.24
N ASP A 166 -3.85 -2.80 14.42
CA ASP A 166 -4.37 -3.93 15.19
C ASP A 166 -5.80 -4.33 14.79
N ASN A 167 -6.48 -3.52 13.96
CA ASN A 167 -7.87 -3.77 13.53
C ASN A 167 -7.97 -4.86 12.45
N VAL A 168 -7.25 -5.97 12.63
CA VAL A 168 -7.18 -7.12 11.71
C VAL A 168 -6.69 -8.39 12.40
N LEU A 169 -6.24 -8.31 13.66
CA LEU A 169 -5.48 -9.39 14.31
C LEU A 169 -6.28 -10.68 14.46
N GLU A 170 -7.56 -10.63 14.81
CA GLU A 170 -8.40 -11.83 14.94
C GLU A 170 -8.73 -12.39 13.54
N THR A 171 -8.95 -11.53 12.56
CA THR A 171 -9.21 -11.97 11.18
C THR A 171 -8.02 -12.74 10.59
N LEU A 172 -6.79 -12.35 10.87
CA LEU A 172 -5.59 -13.08 10.39
C LEU A 172 -5.49 -14.48 10.95
N LYS A 173 -5.99 -14.72 12.17
CA LYS A 173 -6.00 -16.06 12.82
C LYS A 173 -6.94 -17.04 12.13
N THR A 174 -7.89 -16.58 11.31
CA THR A 174 -8.79 -17.46 10.55
C THR A 174 -8.07 -18.33 9.50
N GLY A 175 -6.87 -17.92 9.09
CA GLY A 175 -6.12 -18.60 8.02
C GLY A 175 -6.60 -18.32 6.60
N LEU A 176 -7.63 -17.45 6.42
CA LEU A 176 -8.20 -17.11 5.11
C LEU A 176 -7.49 -15.95 4.41
N ILE A 177 -6.71 -15.18 5.16
CA ILE A 177 -6.01 -13.97 4.70
C ILE A 177 -4.52 -14.26 4.58
N ASP A 178 -3.98 -14.08 3.39
CA ASP A 178 -2.58 -14.41 3.06
C ASP A 178 -1.65 -13.19 3.21
N THR A 179 -2.19 -11.97 3.13
CA THR A 179 -1.39 -10.73 3.17
C THR A 179 -2.10 -9.61 3.90
N VAL A 180 -1.30 -8.65 4.42
CA VAL A 180 -1.80 -7.36 4.93
C VAL A 180 -1.09 -6.22 4.21
N GLN A 181 -1.84 -5.14 3.93
CA GLN A 181 -1.29 -3.88 3.48
C GLN A 181 -1.54 -2.83 4.57
N VAL A 182 -0.48 -2.24 5.10
CA VAL A 182 -0.54 -1.35 6.26
C VAL A 182 0.33 -0.12 6.06
N ILE A 183 -0.05 1.01 6.66
CA ILE A 183 0.81 2.19 6.73
C ILE A 183 2.01 1.84 7.62
N TYR A 184 3.21 1.99 7.05
CA TYR A 184 4.45 1.84 7.80
C TYR A 184 5.53 2.74 7.22
N ASN A 185 6.08 3.62 8.05
CA ASN A 185 7.13 4.57 7.70
C ASN A 185 7.82 5.06 9.00
N ILE A 186 8.74 6.03 8.90
CA ILE A 186 9.50 6.55 10.06
C ILE A 186 8.57 7.06 11.20
N PHE A 187 7.39 7.59 10.86
CA PHE A 187 6.44 8.11 11.87
C PHE A 187 5.46 7.03 12.33
N ASP A 188 4.93 6.23 11.41
CA ASP A 188 3.92 5.21 11.68
C ASP A 188 4.57 3.85 11.95
N GLN A 189 5.04 3.64 13.17
CA GLN A 189 5.76 2.42 13.58
C GLN A 189 4.90 1.44 14.39
N ALA A 190 3.66 1.80 14.72
CA ALA A 190 2.74 0.96 15.50
C ALA A 190 2.55 -0.48 14.97
N PRO A 191 2.66 -0.79 13.65
CA PRO A 191 2.63 -2.17 13.18
C PRO A 191 3.69 -3.09 13.79
N GLU A 192 4.82 -2.55 14.28
CA GLU A 192 5.87 -3.34 14.93
C GLU A 192 5.44 -3.93 16.27
N ASP A 193 4.43 -3.33 16.94
CA ASP A 193 4.02 -3.72 18.28
C ASP A 193 3.33 -5.09 18.30
N ASN A 194 2.29 -5.30 17.47
CA ASN A 194 1.46 -6.50 17.46
C ASN A 194 1.33 -7.13 16.08
N LEU A 195 1.11 -6.31 15.02
CA LEU A 195 0.79 -6.81 13.69
C LEU A 195 1.95 -7.60 13.07
N PHE A 196 3.16 -7.04 13.04
CA PHE A 196 4.31 -7.71 12.44
C PHE A 196 4.71 -8.99 13.17
N PRO A 197 4.76 -9.05 14.51
CA PRO A 197 4.96 -10.30 15.23
C PRO A 197 3.93 -11.39 14.88
N LEU A 198 2.65 -11.02 14.73
CA LEU A 198 1.61 -11.94 14.31
C LEU A 198 1.77 -12.38 12.85
N CYS A 199 2.08 -11.45 11.95
CA CYS A 199 2.33 -11.77 10.54
C CYS A 199 3.49 -12.76 10.38
N ARG A 200 4.58 -12.56 11.11
CA ARG A 200 5.73 -13.47 11.12
C ARG A 200 5.34 -14.85 11.61
N LYS A 201 4.57 -14.93 12.72
CA LYS A 201 4.09 -16.19 13.29
C LYS A 201 3.17 -16.97 12.34
N LEU A 202 2.32 -16.27 11.57
CA LEU A 202 1.33 -16.86 10.69
C LEU A 202 1.80 -16.94 9.22
N ASP A 203 3.04 -16.52 8.93
CA ASP A 203 3.61 -16.46 7.58
C ASP A 203 2.77 -15.60 6.62
N ILE A 204 2.27 -14.45 7.10
CA ILE A 204 1.48 -13.47 6.34
C ILE A 204 2.41 -12.51 5.59
N GLY A 205 2.14 -12.28 4.31
CA GLY A 205 2.87 -11.27 3.53
C GLY A 205 2.51 -9.85 3.94
N VAL A 206 3.52 -8.98 4.13
CA VAL A 206 3.32 -7.58 4.53
C VAL A 206 3.67 -6.64 3.38
N ILE A 207 2.73 -5.76 3.03
CA ILE A 207 2.90 -4.65 2.08
C ILE A 207 2.90 -3.36 2.88
N ALA A 208 4.01 -2.63 2.86
CA ALA A 208 4.08 -1.29 3.45
C ALA A 208 3.57 -0.25 2.44
N ARG A 209 2.54 0.50 2.81
CA ARG A 209 2.02 1.63 2.03
C ARG A 209 2.32 2.96 2.70
N VAL A 210 2.15 4.07 1.99
CA VAL A 210 2.39 5.44 2.48
C VAL A 210 3.82 5.64 3.01
N PRO A 211 4.86 5.19 2.26
CA PRO A 211 6.24 5.24 2.75
C PRO A 211 6.75 6.66 2.99
N PHE A 212 6.11 7.66 2.37
CA PHE A 212 6.50 9.07 2.46
C PHE A 212 5.53 9.90 3.30
N ASP A 213 4.69 9.28 4.12
CA ASP A 213 3.70 9.96 4.97
C ASP A 213 2.93 11.05 4.20
N GLU A 214 2.22 10.63 3.15
CA GLU A 214 1.43 11.47 2.23
C GLU A 214 2.25 12.59 1.53
N GLY A 215 3.56 12.52 1.59
CA GLY A 215 4.51 13.48 1.01
C GLY A 215 5.37 14.22 2.04
N THR A 216 5.08 14.12 3.32
CA THR A 216 5.84 14.73 4.42
C THR A 216 7.31 14.32 4.38
N LEU A 217 7.59 13.02 4.25
CA LEU A 217 8.93 12.44 4.19
C LEU A 217 9.62 12.61 2.82
N THR A 218 9.06 13.42 1.92
CA THR A 218 9.81 13.90 0.74
C THR A 218 10.71 15.08 1.09
N GLY A 219 10.46 15.77 2.22
CA GLY A 219 11.18 16.95 2.65
C GLY A 219 10.92 18.18 1.78
N THR A 220 9.85 18.17 0.95
CA THR A 220 9.50 19.27 0.04
C THR A 220 8.37 20.15 0.55
N LEU A 221 7.61 19.69 1.56
CA LEU A 221 6.56 20.49 2.17
C LEU A 221 7.13 21.58 3.07
N THR A 222 6.48 22.74 3.08
CA THR A 222 6.71 23.85 3.99
C THR A 222 5.41 24.22 4.69
N LYS A 223 5.47 25.01 5.76
CA LYS A 223 4.27 25.50 6.47
C LYS A 223 3.36 26.37 5.59
N ASP A 224 3.89 26.90 4.48
CA ASP A 224 3.16 27.73 3.50
C ASP A 224 2.70 26.93 2.29
N THR A 225 2.91 25.59 2.26
CA THR A 225 2.49 24.75 1.14
C THR A 225 0.98 24.78 1.01
N THR A 226 0.50 24.95 -0.21
CA THR A 226 -0.92 24.91 -0.56
C THR A 226 -1.20 23.87 -1.63
N PHE A 227 -2.40 23.33 -1.63
CA PHE A 227 -2.84 22.33 -2.61
C PHE A 227 -4.08 22.86 -3.35
N PRO A 228 -4.27 22.49 -4.63
CA PRO A 228 -5.51 22.77 -5.36
C PRO A 228 -6.74 22.23 -4.59
N LYS A 229 -7.89 22.89 -4.71
CA LYS A 229 -9.11 22.49 -3.97
C LYS A 229 -9.63 21.10 -4.33
N ASP A 230 -9.37 20.64 -5.54
CA ASP A 230 -9.70 19.32 -6.07
C ASP A 230 -8.65 18.24 -5.74
N ASP A 231 -7.54 18.63 -5.12
CA ASP A 231 -6.53 17.70 -4.61
C ASP A 231 -6.92 17.29 -3.18
N TRP A 232 -7.06 15.98 -2.92
CA TRP A 232 -7.41 15.46 -1.59
C TRP A 232 -6.46 15.93 -0.48
N ARG A 233 -5.22 16.26 -0.82
CA ARG A 233 -4.26 16.81 0.14
C ARG A 233 -4.67 18.16 0.71
N SER A 234 -5.54 18.90 0.02
CA SER A 234 -6.10 20.16 0.53
C SER A 234 -6.98 19.95 1.77
N THR A 235 -7.61 18.77 1.89
CA THR A 235 -8.42 18.40 3.05
C THR A 235 -7.61 17.67 4.11
N TYR A 236 -6.58 16.92 3.72
CA TYR A 236 -5.67 16.22 4.63
C TYR A 236 -4.69 17.17 5.32
N PHE A 237 -4.01 18.03 4.57
CA PHE A 237 -3.07 19.01 5.11
C PHE A 237 -3.78 20.31 5.51
N VAL A 238 -4.75 20.20 6.43
CA VAL A 238 -5.23 21.39 7.14
C VAL A 238 -4.06 22.06 7.88
N PRO A 239 -4.09 23.39 8.17
CA PRO A 239 -2.93 24.09 8.74
C PRO A 239 -2.31 23.40 9.96
N GLU A 240 -3.12 22.86 10.85
CA GLU A 240 -2.67 22.12 12.04
C GLU A 240 -1.85 20.89 11.65
N ASN A 241 -2.36 20.05 10.74
CA ASN A 241 -1.66 18.85 10.29
C ASN A 241 -0.43 19.18 9.45
N LEU A 242 -0.52 20.16 8.55
CA LEU A 242 0.61 20.59 7.72
C LEU A 242 1.78 21.07 8.58
N HIS A 243 1.53 21.95 9.52
CA HIS A 243 2.58 22.51 10.38
C HIS A 243 3.24 21.41 11.23
N SER A 244 2.44 20.53 11.84
CA SER A 244 2.95 19.40 12.62
C SER A 244 3.78 18.45 11.75
N SER A 245 3.29 18.10 10.56
CA SER A 245 4.00 17.22 9.62
C SER A 245 5.34 17.82 9.19
N VAL A 246 5.38 19.13 8.89
CA VAL A 246 6.61 19.83 8.52
C VAL A 246 7.60 19.83 9.68
N ASP A 247 7.16 20.12 10.91
CA ASP A 247 8.05 20.14 12.07
C ASP A 247 8.66 18.75 12.35
N HIS A 248 7.89 17.66 12.19
CA HIS A 248 8.41 16.31 12.29
C HIS A 248 9.43 15.98 11.19
N ALA A 249 9.17 16.40 9.94
CA ALA A 249 10.12 16.21 8.84
C ALA A 249 11.41 17.01 9.04
N GLU A 250 11.31 18.28 9.49
CA GLU A 250 12.49 19.12 9.78
C GLU A 250 13.39 18.50 10.86
N ALA A 251 12.79 17.88 11.88
CA ALA A 251 13.54 17.20 12.94
C ALA A 251 14.40 16.02 12.41
N LEU A 252 14.07 15.45 11.25
CA LEU A 252 14.84 14.37 10.61
C LEU A 252 16.02 14.88 9.76
N ARG A 253 16.08 16.16 9.40
CA ARG A 253 17.08 16.66 8.43
C ARG A 253 18.52 16.36 8.83
N SER A 254 18.84 16.51 10.10
CA SER A 254 20.20 16.24 10.62
C SER A 254 20.56 14.75 10.64
N LEU A 255 19.59 13.87 10.46
CA LEU A 255 19.77 12.40 10.43
C LEU A 255 19.97 11.87 9.00
N ILE A 256 19.72 12.69 7.97
CA ILE A 256 19.91 12.27 6.58
C ILE A 256 21.40 11.97 6.34
N PRO A 257 21.77 10.74 5.91
CA PRO A 257 23.15 10.43 5.62
C PRO A 257 23.74 11.33 4.52
N GLU A 258 25.02 11.63 4.59
CA GLU A 258 25.71 12.39 3.56
C GLU A 258 25.55 11.73 2.19
N GLY A 259 25.23 12.53 1.18
CA GLY A 259 24.99 12.04 -0.19
C GLY A 259 23.64 11.36 -0.41
N SER A 260 22.80 11.25 0.63
CA SER A 260 21.46 10.65 0.54
C SER A 260 20.36 11.74 0.56
N SER A 261 19.11 11.31 0.39
CA SER A 261 17.93 12.17 0.48
C SER A 261 16.97 11.67 1.54
N MET A 262 16.03 12.53 1.97
CA MET A 262 14.99 12.12 2.93
C MET A 262 14.12 10.99 2.38
N PRO A 263 13.65 10.99 1.12
CA PRO A 263 12.92 9.85 0.55
C PRO A 263 13.72 8.55 0.54
N GLU A 264 15.01 8.62 0.22
CA GLU A 264 15.89 7.45 0.26
C GLU A 264 16.02 6.91 1.68
N MET A 265 16.29 7.76 2.67
CA MET A 265 16.34 7.38 4.08
C MET A 265 15.02 6.76 4.54
N ALA A 266 13.86 7.32 4.13
CA ALA A 266 12.54 6.79 4.46
C ALA A 266 12.31 5.38 3.87
N LEU A 267 12.68 5.14 2.61
CA LEU A 267 12.59 3.81 2.01
C LEU A 267 13.54 2.83 2.67
N ARG A 268 14.81 3.22 2.92
CA ARG A 268 15.79 2.36 3.60
C ARG A 268 15.37 2.02 5.04
N PHE A 269 14.68 2.91 5.74
CA PHE A 269 14.09 2.60 7.04
C PHE A 269 13.12 1.42 6.92
N ILE A 270 12.18 1.47 5.98
CA ILE A 270 11.21 0.40 5.76
C ILE A 270 11.89 -0.89 5.32
N LEU A 271 12.84 -0.81 4.38
CA LEU A 271 13.58 -1.96 3.86
C LEU A 271 14.52 -2.60 4.91
N SER A 272 14.87 -1.86 5.97
CA SER A 272 15.65 -2.40 7.09
C SER A 272 14.84 -3.29 8.01
N ASN A 273 13.51 -3.25 7.93
CA ASN A 273 12.62 -4.16 8.66
C ASN A 273 12.37 -5.43 7.84
N ASP A 274 12.77 -6.58 8.37
CA ASP A 274 12.66 -7.87 7.69
C ASP A 274 11.22 -8.44 7.67
N ASP A 275 10.29 -7.89 8.45
CA ASP A 275 8.87 -8.25 8.42
C ASP A 275 8.13 -7.61 7.23
N VAL A 276 8.69 -6.55 6.64
CA VAL A 276 8.14 -5.94 5.43
C VAL A 276 8.66 -6.66 4.20
N HIS A 277 7.78 -7.14 3.35
CA HIS A 277 8.16 -7.89 2.15
C HIS A 277 8.26 -7.02 0.90
N THR A 278 7.39 -6.02 0.78
CA THR A 278 7.43 -5.04 -0.29
C THR A 278 6.88 -3.70 0.19
N VAL A 279 7.44 -2.61 -0.31
CA VAL A 279 6.92 -1.25 -0.10
C VAL A 279 6.47 -0.67 -1.42
N ILE A 280 5.34 0.03 -1.44
CA ILE A 280 4.66 0.49 -2.66
C ILE A 280 4.63 2.03 -2.77
N PRO A 281 5.76 2.71 -3.00
CA PRO A 281 5.78 4.14 -3.27
C PRO A 281 5.05 4.47 -4.59
N GLY A 282 4.43 5.66 -4.64
CA GLY A 282 3.95 6.21 -5.91
C GLY A 282 5.14 6.66 -6.79
N MET A 283 5.19 6.19 -8.04
CA MET A 283 6.33 6.40 -8.95
C MET A 283 5.92 6.90 -10.35
N ARG A 284 4.88 7.73 -10.46
CA ARG A 284 4.34 8.20 -11.75
C ARG A 284 5.31 8.97 -12.65
N LYS A 285 6.44 9.46 -12.13
CA LYS A 285 7.49 10.14 -12.89
C LYS A 285 8.73 9.27 -13.00
N LEU A 286 9.36 9.27 -14.17
CA LEU A 286 10.54 8.43 -14.45
C LEU A 286 11.64 8.58 -13.39
N ARG A 287 11.96 9.83 -13.01
CA ARG A 287 12.94 10.11 -11.95
C ARG A 287 12.61 9.43 -10.61
N HIS A 288 11.31 9.32 -10.27
CA HIS A 288 10.90 8.67 -9.02
C HIS A 288 11.02 7.14 -9.12
N VAL A 289 10.75 6.57 -10.30
CA VAL A 289 11.00 5.15 -10.56
C VAL A 289 12.47 4.84 -10.33
N GLU A 290 13.35 5.59 -10.97
CA GLU A 290 14.81 5.38 -10.90
C GLU A 290 15.34 5.57 -9.48
N SER A 291 14.97 6.67 -8.81
CA SER A 291 15.47 6.96 -7.45
C SER A 291 14.94 5.97 -6.40
N ASN A 292 13.64 5.63 -6.45
CA ASN A 292 13.07 4.72 -5.47
C ASN A 292 13.59 3.28 -5.65
N ILE A 293 13.65 2.79 -6.89
CA ILE A 293 14.16 1.44 -7.17
C ILE A 293 15.66 1.32 -6.86
N ALA A 294 16.44 2.40 -7.02
CA ALA A 294 17.86 2.41 -6.66
C ALA A 294 18.11 2.11 -5.17
N THR A 295 17.14 2.39 -4.28
CA THR A 295 17.26 2.06 -2.85
C THR A 295 17.29 0.55 -2.58
N SER A 296 16.85 -0.26 -3.54
CA SER A 296 16.86 -1.72 -3.45
C SER A 296 18.20 -2.32 -3.91
N ASP A 297 19.29 -1.83 -3.34
CA ASP A 297 20.67 -2.26 -3.59
C ASP A 297 21.18 -3.29 -2.56
N GLY A 298 20.41 -3.49 -1.48
CA GLY A 298 20.74 -4.36 -0.35
C GLY A 298 21.45 -3.64 0.80
N GLN A 299 21.65 -2.34 0.71
CA GLN A 299 22.21 -1.55 1.81
C GLN A 299 21.11 -1.21 2.80
N LYS A 300 21.28 -1.63 4.05
CA LYS A 300 20.41 -1.26 5.18
C LYS A 300 20.98 -0.06 5.91
N LEU A 301 20.13 0.67 6.61
CA LEU A 301 20.60 1.69 7.57
C LEU A 301 21.35 0.99 8.72
N ASN A 302 22.36 1.66 9.25
CA ASN A 302 23.07 1.13 10.43
C ASN A 302 22.20 1.22 11.69
N ALA A 303 22.53 0.43 12.71
CA ALA A 303 21.74 0.31 13.93
C ALA A 303 21.56 1.65 14.66
N ASP A 304 22.63 2.47 14.78
CA ASP A 304 22.60 3.78 15.44
C ASP A 304 21.60 4.73 14.76
N LEU A 305 21.57 4.77 13.42
CA LEU A 305 20.60 5.59 12.68
C LEU A 305 19.18 5.03 12.82
N LEU A 306 19.00 3.71 12.76
CA LEU A 306 17.70 3.09 12.96
C LEU A 306 17.12 3.42 14.34
N ASP A 307 17.93 3.33 15.40
CA ASP A 307 17.51 3.67 16.77
C ASP A 307 17.13 5.14 16.90
N LYS A 308 17.89 6.04 16.26
CA LYS A 308 17.55 7.47 16.19
C LYS A 308 16.22 7.69 15.46
N LEU A 309 16.00 7.03 14.31
CA LEU A 309 14.76 7.15 13.54
C LEU A 309 13.56 6.56 14.29
N LYS A 310 13.74 5.49 15.06
CA LYS A 310 12.69 4.92 15.92
C LYS A 310 12.20 5.91 16.99
N ALA A 311 13.06 6.79 17.48
CA ALA A 311 12.66 7.84 18.43
C ALA A 311 11.74 8.91 17.82
N HIS A 312 11.58 8.95 16.49
CA HIS A 312 10.65 9.84 15.79
C HIS A 312 9.27 9.20 15.53
N ARG A 313 8.95 8.06 16.17
CA ARG A 313 7.60 7.49 16.15
C ARG A 313 6.58 8.54 16.57
N TRP A 314 5.51 8.64 15.75
CA TRP A 314 4.43 9.58 15.97
C TRP A 314 3.09 8.84 15.87
N ASP A 315 2.60 8.36 17.02
CA ASP A 315 1.32 7.66 17.08
C ASP A 315 0.18 8.65 16.90
N ARG A 316 -0.60 8.45 15.87
CA ARG A 316 -1.74 9.26 15.47
C ARG A 316 -3.03 8.47 15.62
N THR A 317 -4.10 9.18 15.90
CA THR A 317 -5.47 8.62 15.89
C THR A 317 -6.26 9.23 14.75
N PRO A 318 -7.25 8.49 14.17
CA PRO A 318 -8.10 9.03 13.11
C PRO A 318 -8.79 10.33 13.52
N THR A 319 -8.78 11.31 12.63
CA THR A 319 -9.41 12.63 12.79
C THR A 319 -10.39 12.91 11.66
N SER A 320 -11.17 14.00 11.75
CA SER A 320 -12.10 14.37 10.68
C SER A 320 -11.41 14.69 9.34
N TRP A 321 -10.15 15.13 9.38
CA TRP A 321 -9.37 15.46 8.19
C TRP A 321 -8.52 14.28 7.68
N SER A 322 -8.35 13.22 8.44
CA SER A 322 -7.59 12.03 8.05
C SER A 322 -8.43 10.95 7.36
N GLN A 323 -9.72 11.21 7.19
CA GLN A 323 -10.70 10.27 6.63
C GLN A 323 -10.96 10.53 5.15
#